data_eccde0d33c117d0ca7fc0964bd73f4a9
#
_entry.id   eccde0d33c117d0ca7fc0964bd73f4a9
#
_cell.length_a   1.000
_cell.length_b   1.000
_cell.length_c   1.000
_cell.angle_alpha   90.00
_cell.angle_beta   90.00
_cell.angle_gamma   90.00
#
_symmetry.space_group_name_H-M   'P 1'
#
loop_
_entity.id
_entity.type
_entity.pdbx_description
1 polymer ?
#
loop_
_entity_poly.entity_id
_entity_poly.type
_entity_poly.pdbx_seq_one_letter_code
_entity_poly.pdbx_strand_id
1 'polypeptide(L)'
;EILRCLVGSEMCIRDSLYFIYLNYITTTDNPTIDMAAFTLEKTITKIWTFIFNFNYDTTPLWYLYMLVGLYFIIPIFHAWLERATRKDIKLFLSIWGISLFLPYIKMAAPALGYIGNWGNMDILGVCDWNAFGSFYYVSGFIGYLILAHYLVKYPLQWSWRKTLAIGIPMFMAGYAITFGGYLIMQEYFPGNYAYLEIVWLFGGINVFMMTFPVFVCIQKLKIPSSPVLSKVASMTFGIYLCHFVFVQMGYDLFASLLPQGIPAIIHIICMAVTAFLISYLVVRGMYACKWTRRFVA
;
A
#
# COMPACT_ATOMS: atom_id res chain seq x y z
N GLU A 1 16.05 17.32 -4.31
CA GLU A 1 15.84 17.60 -2.87
C GLU A 1 14.77 16.68 -2.25
N ILE A 2 13.64 16.48 -2.90
CA ILE A 2 12.54 15.60 -2.43
C ILE A 2 13.04 14.17 -2.17
N LEU A 3 13.82 13.57 -3.07
CA LEU A 3 14.36 12.21 -2.90
C LEU A 3 15.37 12.09 -1.74
N ARG A 4 16.20 13.10 -1.51
CA ARG A 4 17.19 13.11 -0.41
C ARG A 4 16.55 13.31 0.96
N CYS A 5 15.54 14.16 1.05
CA CYS A 5 14.84 14.38 2.32
C CYS A 5 13.85 13.28 2.65
N LEU A 6 13.06 12.83 1.66
CA LEU A 6 11.99 11.86 1.88
C LEU A 6 12.51 10.47 2.27
N VAL A 7 13.42 9.90 1.52
CA VAL A 7 13.79 8.48 1.70
C VAL A 7 14.86 8.30 2.79
N GLY A 8 15.81 9.21 2.92
CA GLY A 8 16.93 9.05 3.86
C GLY A 8 16.58 9.32 5.31
N SER A 9 15.89 10.44 5.58
CA SER A 9 15.57 10.82 6.95
C SER A 9 14.48 9.95 7.58
N GLU A 10 13.60 9.40 6.78
CA GLU A 10 12.37 8.74 7.21
C GLU A 10 12.61 7.30 7.66
N MET A 11 13.46 6.58 6.95
CA MET A 11 13.91 5.26 7.40
C MET A 11 14.79 5.38 8.66
N CYS A 12 15.62 6.42 8.73
CA CYS A 12 16.40 6.71 9.93
C CYS A 12 15.50 6.93 11.15
N ILE A 13 14.41 7.69 10.99
CA ILE A 13 13.44 7.94 12.08
C ILE A 13 12.78 6.64 12.51
N ARG A 14 12.29 5.86 11.57
CA ARG A 14 11.60 4.60 11.90
C ARG A 14 12.53 3.61 12.57
N ASP A 15 13.68 3.30 11.97
CA ASP A 15 14.60 2.29 12.49
C ASP A 15 15.19 2.73 13.83
N SER A 16 15.43 4.03 14.02
CA SER A 16 15.84 4.59 15.30
C SER A 16 14.74 4.48 16.36
N LEU A 17 13.49 4.78 16.00
CA LEU A 17 12.34 4.63 16.91
C LEU A 17 12.12 3.17 17.29
N TYR A 18 12.21 2.24 16.34
CA TYR A 18 12.13 0.82 16.59
C TYR A 18 13.26 0.33 17.49
N PHE A 19 14.48 0.73 17.20
CA PHE A 19 15.63 0.39 18.03
C PHE A 19 15.46 0.88 19.47
N ILE A 20 15.03 2.14 19.67
CA ILE A 20 14.79 2.70 20.99
C ILE A 20 13.65 1.96 21.68
N TYR A 21 12.55 1.72 20.98
CA TYR A 21 11.39 1.05 21.55
C TYR A 21 11.72 -0.37 22.04
N LEU A 22 12.32 -1.18 21.18
CA LEU A 22 12.59 -2.59 21.46
C LEU A 22 13.75 -2.82 22.45
N ASN A 23 14.72 -1.89 22.52
CA ASN A 23 15.87 -2.08 23.40
C ASN A 23 15.77 -1.33 24.75
N TYR A 24 14.95 -0.27 24.84
CA TYR A 24 14.91 0.58 26.03
C TYR A 24 13.54 0.77 26.65
N ILE A 25 12.44 0.51 25.92
CA ILE A 25 11.08 0.77 26.41
C ILE A 25 10.37 -0.52 26.81
N THR A 26 10.42 -1.56 25.99
CA THR A 26 9.74 -2.83 26.26
C THR A 26 10.43 -4.03 25.61
N THR A 27 10.14 -5.21 26.16
CA THR A 27 10.34 -6.48 25.47
C THR A 27 9.02 -6.89 24.81
N THR A 28 9.05 -7.29 23.55
CA THR A 28 7.85 -7.73 22.85
C THR A 28 7.78 -9.25 22.80
N ASP A 29 6.57 -9.78 23.03
CA ASP A 29 6.25 -11.20 22.83
C ASP A 29 5.72 -11.47 21.41
N ASN A 30 5.79 -10.48 20.51
CA ASN A 30 5.36 -10.65 19.13
C ASN A 30 6.31 -11.60 18.39
N PRO A 31 5.87 -12.82 18.00
CA PRO A 31 6.72 -13.83 17.37
C PRO A 31 7.22 -13.42 15.97
N THR A 32 6.65 -12.37 15.37
CA THR A 32 7.08 -11.89 14.05
C THR A 32 8.26 -10.94 14.12
N ILE A 33 8.67 -10.51 15.32
CA ILE A 33 9.80 -9.59 15.50
C ILE A 33 11.04 -10.37 15.94
N ASP A 34 12.05 -10.38 15.09
CA ASP A 34 13.37 -10.86 15.45
C ASP A 34 14.16 -9.78 16.17
N MET A 35 14.24 -9.87 17.50
CA MET A 35 15.01 -8.95 18.34
C MET A 35 16.49 -8.86 17.93
N ALA A 36 17.06 -9.96 17.40
CA ALA A 36 18.45 -9.98 16.94
C ALA A 36 18.69 -9.11 15.68
N ALA A 37 17.62 -8.71 15.00
CA ALA A 37 17.68 -7.80 13.85
C ALA A 37 17.78 -6.32 14.26
N PHE A 38 17.53 -5.97 15.55
CA PHE A 38 17.49 -4.60 16.05
C PHE A 38 18.66 -4.25 17.00
N THR A 39 19.84 -4.82 16.77
CA THR A 39 21.07 -4.35 17.41
C THR A 39 21.51 -3.00 16.84
N LEU A 40 22.29 -2.22 17.63
CA LEU A 40 22.77 -0.90 17.18
C LEU A 40 23.56 -0.99 15.87
N GLU A 41 24.45 -1.96 15.73
CA GLU A 41 25.24 -2.18 14.52
C GLU A 41 24.37 -2.48 13.31
N LYS A 42 23.41 -3.39 13.45
CA LYS A 42 22.46 -3.74 12.36
C LYS A 42 21.56 -2.57 12.02
N THR A 43 21.11 -1.79 13.01
CA THR A 43 20.27 -0.61 12.79
C THR A 43 21.04 0.46 12.02
N ILE A 44 22.31 0.74 12.38
CA ILE A 44 23.17 1.66 11.62
C ILE A 44 23.38 1.15 10.20
N THR A 45 23.65 -0.14 10.03
CA THR A 45 23.81 -0.75 8.70
C THR A 45 22.53 -0.62 7.87
N LYS A 46 21.36 -0.87 8.43
CA LYS A 46 20.06 -0.67 7.75
C LYS A 46 19.87 0.77 7.31
N ILE A 47 20.16 1.74 8.19
CA ILE A 47 20.09 3.17 7.90
C ILE A 47 21.02 3.56 6.74
N TRP A 48 22.22 3.00 6.69
CA TRP A 48 23.19 3.31 5.63
C TRP A 48 22.89 2.63 4.30
N THR A 49 22.37 1.41 4.34
CA THR A 49 22.13 0.59 3.14
C THR A 49 20.70 0.65 2.62
N PHE A 50 19.82 1.46 3.24
CA PHE A 50 18.37 1.45 2.98
C PHE A 50 18.01 1.64 1.50
N ILE A 51 18.79 2.43 0.73
CA ILE A 51 18.51 2.68 -0.70
C ILE A 51 18.60 1.39 -1.51
N PHE A 52 19.45 0.45 -1.08
CA PHE A 52 19.74 -0.78 -1.81
C PHE A 52 19.13 -2.03 -1.21
N ASN A 53 18.76 -1.99 0.07
CA ASN A 53 18.27 -3.14 0.81
C ASN A 53 16.82 -2.95 1.23
N PHE A 54 15.90 -3.44 0.38
CA PHE A 54 14.55 -3.69 0.80
C PHE A 54 14.54 -5.01 1.59
N ASN A 55 14.32 -4.94 2.88
CA ASN A 55 14.22 -6.11 3.75
C ASN A 55 12.83 -6.22 4.36
N TYR A 56 12.54 -7.35 5.03
CA TYR A 56 11.23 -7.62 5.64
C TYR A 56 10.79 -6.50 6.62
N ASP A 57 11.74 -5.95 7.40
CA ASP A 57 11.44 -4.87 8.34
C ASP A 57 11.05 -3.57 7.65
N THR A 58 11.47 -3.38 6.39
CA THR A 58 11.13 -2.20 5.57
C THR A 58 9.90 -2.43 4.71
N THR A 59 9.30 -3.62 4.76
CA THR A 59 8.13 -3.98 3.95
C THR A 59 7.01 -2.93 3.96
N PRO A 60 6.62 -2.32 5.10
CA PRO A 60 5.60 -1.27 5.11
C PRO A 60 5.98 -0.02 4.29
N LEU A 61 7.27 0.21 4.03
CA LEU A 61 7.77 1.35 3.27
C LEU A 61 7.90 1.09 1.76
N TRP A 62 7.50 -0.08 1.27
CA TRP A 62 7.49 -0.41 -0.17
C TRP A 62 6.80 0.68 -1.01
N TYR A 63 5.79 1.34 -0.43
CA TYR A 63 5.06 2.43 -1.07
C TYR A 63 5.97 3.59 -1.48
N LEU A 64 7.02 3.90 -0.70
CA LEU A 64 7.98 4.96 -1.03
C LEU A 64 8.76 4.64 -2.31
N TYR A 65 9.22 3.40 -2.44
CA TYR A 65 9.92 2.96 -3.66
C TYR A 65 9.01 3.06 -4.88
N MET A 66 7.76 2.61 -4.74
CA MET A 66 6.75 2.74 -5.78
C MET A 66 6.49 4.21 -6.12
N LEU A 67 6.35 5.07 -5.11
CA LEU A 67 6.10 6.49 -5.29
C LEU A 67 7.26 7.19 -6.01
N VAL A 68 8.51 6.88 -5.64
CA VAL A 68 9.71 7.36 -6.34
C VAL A 68 9.70 6.93 -7.81
N GLY A 69 9.37 5.67 -8.09
CA GLY A 69 9.21 5.16 -9.46
C GLY A 69 8.15 5.93 -10.26
N LEU A 70 7.01 6.24 -9.62
CA LEU A 70 5.98 7.08 -10.24
C LEU A 70 6.48 8.50 -10.52
N TYR A 71 7.21 9.12 -9.60
CA TYR A 71 7.77 10.47 -9.83
C TYR A 71 8.74 10.51 -11.02
N PHE A 72 9.50 9.45 -11.27
CA PHE A 72 10.36 9.39 -12.45
C PHE A 72 9.57 9.31 -13.75
N ILE A 73 8.40 8.67 -13.75
CA ILE A 73 7.62 8.47 -14.97
C ILE A 73 6.57 9.57 -15.21
N ILE A 74 6.17 10.32 -14.17
CA ILE A 74 5.17 11.40 -14.27
C ILE A 74 5.49 12.40 -15.37
N PRO A 75 6.73 12.93 -15.56
CA PRO A 75 7.01 13.89 -16.62
C PRO A 75 6.72 13.34 -18.02
N ILE A 76 7.00 12.05 -18.25
CA ILE A 76 6.76 11.37 -19.52
C ILE A 76 5.25 11.25 -19.78
N PHE A 77 4.51 10.77 -18.79
CA PHE A 77 3.05 10.63 -18.92
C PHE A 77 2.33 11.98 -18.95
N HIS A 78 2.84 12.99 -18.26
CA HIS A 78 2.29 14.34 -18.33
C HIS A 78 2.33 14.88 -19.77
N ALA A 79 3.47 14.80 -20.43
CA ALA A 79 3.63 15.21 -21.82
C ALA A 79 2.70 14.45 -22.79
N TRP A 80 2.45 13.16 -22.52
CA TRP A 80 1.49 12.38 -23.29
C TRP A 80 0.05 12.78 -22.98
N LEU A 81 -0.33 12.92 -21.69
CA LEU A 81 -1.68 13.27 -21.26
C LEU A 81 -2.16 14.65 -21.70
N GLU A 82 -1.23 15.60 -21.91
CA GLU A 82 -1.55 16.92 -22.47
C GLU A 82 -2.12 16.80 -23.89
N ARG A 83 -1.63 15.85 -24.69
CA ARG A 83 -2.02 15.64 -26.10
C ARG A 83 -3.02 14.51 -26.29
N ALA A 84 -3.14 13.62 -25.32
CA ALA A 84 -3.97 12.43 -25.39
C ALA A 84 -5.46 12.78 -25.48
N THR A 85 -6.14 12.18 -26.43
CA THR A 85 -7.61 12.26 -26.53
C THR A 85 -8.27 11.39 -25.46
N ARG A 86 -9.56 11.62 -25.22
CA ARG A 86 -10.34 10.76 -24.32
C ARG A 86 -10.32 9.29 -24.75
N LYS A 87 -10.21 9.02 -26.05
CA LYS A 87 -10.15 7.65 -26.58
C LYS A 87 -8.82 6.98 -26.25
N ASP A 88 -7.71 7.72 -26.38
CA ASP A 88 -6.37 7.19 -26.09
C ASP A 88 -6.22 6.81 -24.61
N ILE A 89 -6.71 7.69 -23.72
CA ILE A 89 -6.67 7.40 -22.27
C ILE A 89 -7.55 6.19 -21.95
N LYS A 90 -8.75 6.06 -22.56
CA LYS A 90 -9.59 4.89 -22.38
C LYS A 90 -8.96 3.60 -22.89
N LEU A 91 -8.28 3.66 -24.03
CA LEU A 91 -7.54 2.52 -24.58
C LEU A 91 -6.47 2.05 -23.59
N PHE A 92 -5.64 2.99 -23.10
CA PHE A 92 -4.64 2.67 -22.06
C PHE A 92 -5.28 2.02 -20.83
N LEU A 93 -6.34 2.64 -20.30
CA LEU A 93 -7.04 2.12 -19.11
C LEU A 93 -7.71 0.76 -19.35
N SER A 94 -8.15 0.47 -20.58
CA SER A 94 -8.69 -0.84 -20.94
C SER A 94 -7.61 -1.92 -20.93
N ILE A 95 -6.44 -1.64 -21.52
CA ILE A 95 -5.30 -2.56 -21.52
C ILE A 95 -4.80 -2.78 -20.09
N TRP A 96 -4.64 -1.70 -19.34
CA TRP A 96 -4.30 -1.77 -17.92
C TRP A 96 -5.34 -2.57 -17.11
N GLY A 97 -6.64 -2.37 -17.35
CA GLY A 97 -7.71 -3.12 -16.71
C GLY A 97 -7.62 -4.63 -16.96
N ILE A 98 -7.21 -5.04 -18.15
CA ILE A 98 -6.95 -6.45 -18.47
C ILE A 98 -5.75 -6.96 -17.66
N SER A 99 -4.70 -6.16 -17.52
CA SER A 99 -3.51 -6.55 -16.74
C SER A 99 -3.79 -6.81 -15.26
N LEU A 100 -4.88 -6.27 -14.69
CA LEU A 100 -5.28 -6.52 -13.30
C LEU A 100 -5.72 -7.97 -13.04
N PHE A 101 -6.07 -8.72 -14.10
CA PHE A 101 -6.40 -10.14 -13.98
C PHE A 101 -5.18 -11.04 -14.05
N LEU A 102 -4.02 -10.52 -14.46
CA LEU A 102 -2.82 -11.30 -14.70
C LEU A 102 -2.37 -12.14 -13.48
N PRO A 103 -2.40 -11.65 -12.22
CA PRO A 103 -2.03 -12.46 -11.06
C PRO A 103 -2.87 -13.74 -10.94
N TYR A 104 -4.18 -13.63 -11.19
CA TYR A 104 -5.10 -14.77 -11.15
C TYR A 104 -4.93 -15.71 -12.34
N ILE A 105 -4.66 -15.16 -13.52
CA ILE A 105 -4.36 -15.94 -14.73
C ILE A 105 -3.08 -16.74 -14.50
N LYS A 106 -2.03 -16.12 -13.95
CA LYS A 106 -0.78 -16.81 -13.57
C LYS A 106 -1.01 -17.96 -12.61
N MET A 107 -1.81 -17.73 -11.58
CA MET A 107 -2.13 -18.75 -10.60
C MET A 107 -2.89 -19.95 -11.20
N ALA A 108 -3.81 -19.68 -12.12
CA ALA A 108 -4.61 -20.71 -12.77
C ALA A 108 -3.90 -21.43 -13.94
N ALA A 109 -2.90 -20.80 -14.55
CA ALA A 109 -2.24 -21.27 -15.76
C ALA A 109 -1.64 -22.70 -15.64
N PRO A 110 -0.96 -23.07 -14.54
CA PRO A 110 -0.44 -24.43 -14.39
C PRO A 110 -1.53 -25.50 -14.39
N ALA A 111 -2.68 -25.23 -13.76
CA ALA A 111 -3.82 -26.16 -13.74
C ALA A 111 -4.45 -26.35 -15.14
N LEU A 112 -4.25 -25.39 -16.05
CA LEU A 112 -4.68 -25.45 -17.43
C LEU A 112 -3.61 -26.03 -18.39
N GLY A 113 -2.49 -26.50 -17.85
CA GLY A 113 -1.40 -27.09 -18.64
C GLY A 113 -0.41 -26.07 -19.22
N TYR A 114 -0.51 -24.80 -18.85
CA TYR A 114 0.44 -23.76 -19.25
C TYR A 114 1.64 -23.73 -18.29
N ILE A 115 2.52 -24.70 -18.45
CA ILE A 115 3.78 -24.77 -17.70
C ILE A 115 4.84 -24.08 -18.54
N GLY A 116 5.54 -23.10 -17.95
CA GLY A 116 6.60 -22.38 -18.64
C GLY A 116 7.69 -23.29 -19.18
N ASN A 117 8.20 -22.96 -20.36
CA ASN A 117 9.39 -23.59 -20.93
C ASN A 117 10.64 -22.97 -20.28
N TRP A 118 11.69 -23.79 -20.10
CA TRP A 118 12.98 -23.33 -19.54
C TRP A 118 12.94 -22.89 -18.08
N GLY A 119 11.97 -23.39 -17.31
CA GLY A 119 11.89 -23.17 -15.86
C GLY A 119 11.43 -21.77 -15.40
N ASN A 120 11.60 -20.73 -16.20
CA ASN A 120 11.37 -19.34 -15.80
C ASN A 120 10.36 -18.59 -16.67
N MET A 121 9.86 -19.17 -17.74
CA MET A 121 8.90 -18.52 -18.63
C MET A 121 7.51 -19.09 -18.45
N ASP A 122 6.57 -18.22 -18.15
CA ASP A 122 5.17 -18.55 -17.91
C ASP A 122 4.27 -17.96 -19.01
N ILE A 123 2.96 -18.08 -18.83
CA ILE A 123 1.95 -17.55 -19.75
C ILE A 123 2.21 -16.06 -20.05
N LEU A 124 1.99 -15.65 -21.30
CA LEU A 124 2.15 -14.26 -21.77
C LEU A 124 3.56 -13.69 -21.60
N GLY A 125 4.59 -14.51 -21.53
CA GLY A 125 5.99 -14.11 -21.41
C GLY A 125 6.37 -13.60 -20.01
N VAL A 126 5.62 -14.00 -18.99
CA VAL A 126 5.96 -13.74 -17.60
C VAL A 126 7.22 -14.51 -17.21
N CYS A 127 8.13 -13.88 -16.47
CA CYS A 127 9.34 -14.48 -15.91
C CYS A 127 9.73 -13.75 -14.62
N ASP A 128 10.76 -14.21 -13.92
CA ASP A 128 11.18 -13.69 -12.61
C ASP A 128 11.47 -12.17 -12.63
N TRP A 129 12.05 -11.67 -13.70
CA TRP A 129 12.37 -10.25 -13.88
C TRP A 129 11.26 -9.45 -14.60
N ASN A 130 10.23 -10.13 -15.12
CA ASN A 130 9.09 -9.50 -15.78
C ASN A 130 7.79 -10.18 -15.34
N ALA A 131 7.31 -9.81 -14.18
CA ALA A 131 6.10 -10.37 -13.58
C ALA A 131 4.82 -10.07 -14.38
N PHE A 132 4.84 -9.11 -15.30
CA PHE A 132 3.69 -8.67 -16.09
C PHE A 132 3.73 -9.14 -17.55
N GLY A 133 4.81 -9.82 -17.99
CA GLY A 133 4.95 -10.33 -19.35
C GLY A 133 4.67 -9.25 -20.41
N SER A 134 3.77 -9.57 -21.34
CA SER A 134 3.36 -8.64 -22.41
C SER A 134 2.74 -7.33 -21.93
N PHE A 135 2.28 -7.24 -20.69
CA PHE A 135 1.68 -6.05 -20.09
C PHE A 135 2.66 -5.18 -19.31
N TYR A 136 3.96 -5.50 -19.34
CA TYR A 136 5.00 -4.86 -18.52
C TYR A 136 4.93 -3.32 -18.54
N TYR A 137 4.75 -2.71 -19.71
CA TYR A 137 4.76 -1.25 -19.87
C TYR A 137 3.46 -0.55 -19.47
N VAL A 138 2.37 -1.26 -19.30
CA VAL A 138 1.03 -0.67 -19.02
C VAL A 138 0.42 -1.13 -17.72
N SER A 139 1.06 -2.06 -17.00
CA SER A 139 0.57 -2.62 -15.73
C SER A 139 1.08 -1.86 -14.51
N GLY A 140 0.64 -2.28 -13.34
CA GLY A 140 1.05 -1.70 -12.07
C GLY A 140 0.38 -0.37 -11.73
N PHE A 141 1.05 0.42 -10.89
CA PHE A 141 0.47 1.63 -10.28
C PHE A 141 0.27 2.79 -11.25
N ILE A 142 0.94 2.80 -12.40
CA ILE A 142 0.78 3.83 -13.42
C ILE A 142 -0.67 3.94 -13.90
N GLY A 143 -1.38 2.83 -13.97
CA GLY A 143 -2.78 2.82 -14.36
C GLY A 143 -3.68 3.54 -13.36
N TYR A 144 -3.41 3.45 -12.06
CA TYR A 144 -4.16 4.21 -11.04
C TYR A 144 -3.91 5.72 -11.18
N LEU A 145 -2.68 6.14 -11.50
CA LEU A 145 -2.35 7.55 -11.75
C LEU A 145 -3.15 8.08 -12.94
N ILE A 146 -3.15 7.33 -14.04
CA ILE A 146 -3.88 7.71 -15.26
C ILE A 146 -5.40 7.67 -15.04
N LEU A 147 -5.90 6.68 -14.29
CA LEU A 147 -7.31 6.60 -13.90
C LEU A 147 -7.73 7.80 -13.06
N ALA A 148 -6.94 8.19 -12.07
CA ALA A 148 -7.21 9.37 -11.27
C ALA A 148 -7.25 10.65 -12.13
N HIS A 149 -6.27 10.84 -13.01
CA HIS A 149 -6.27 11.93 -13.98
C HIS A 149 -7.53 11.91 -14.88
N TYR A 150 -7.88 10.73 -15.40
CA TYR A 150 -9.08 10.57 -16.24
C TYR A 150 -10.37 10.95 -15.50
N LEU A 151 -10.55 10.49 -14.27
CA LEU A 151 -11.74 10.75 -13.47
C LEU A 151 -11.83 12.22 -13.01
N VAL A 152 -10.69 12.90 -12.83
CA VAL A 152 -10.66 14.34 -12.54
C VAL A 152 -11.01 15.15 -13.80
N LYS A 153 -10.42 14.81 -14.96
CA LYS A 153 -10.65 15.52 -16.23
C LYS A 153 -12.03 15.23 -16.82
N TYR A 154 -12.55 14.01 -16.62
CA TYR A 154 -13.83 13.53 -17.13
C TYR A 154 -14.66 12.90 -16.02
N PRO A 155 -15.16 13.68 -15.04
CA PRO A 155 -15.88 13.15 -13.89
C PRO A 155 -17.15 12.38 -14.32
N LEU A 156 -17.45 11.32 -13.59
CA LEU A 156 -18.62 10.49 -13.85
C LEU A 156 -19.91 11.25 -13.47
N GLN A 157 -20.77 11.47 -14.45
CA GLN A 157 -22.07 12.15 -14.28
C GLN A 157 -23.15 11.16 -13.76
N TRP A 158 -22.78 10.27 -12.83
CA TRP A 158 -23.72 9.33 -12.25
C TRP A 158 -24.54 9.97 -11.13
N SER A 159 -25.83 9.61 -11.01
CA SER A 159 -26.60 9.96 -9.81
C SER A 159 -26.06 9.21 -8.58
N TRP A 160 -26.35 9.69 -7.37
CA TRP A 160 -25.98 8.95 -6.15
C TRP A 160 -26.55 7.54 -6.13
N ARG A 161 -27.82 7.35 -6.55
CA ARG A 161 -28.45 6.03 -6.64
C ARG A 161 -27.65 5.10 -7.54
N LYS A 162 -27.22 5.57 -8.72
CA LYS A 162 -26.42 4.77 -9.66
C LYS A 162 -25.03 4.49 -9.09
N THR A 163 -24.39 5.46 -8.45
CA THR A 163 -23.06 5.30 -7.84
C THR A 163 -23.09 4.22 -6.77
N LEU A 164 -24.09 4.23 -5.90
CA LEU A 164 -24.22 3.22 -4.84
C LEU A 164 -24.68 1.87 -5.39
N ALA A 165 -25.62 1.84 -6.34
CA ALA A 165 -26.10 0.59 -6.96
C ALA A 165 -25.02 -0.19 -7.71
N ILE A 166 -24.02 0.49 -8.27
CA ILE A 166 -22.86 -0.14 -8.91
C ILE A 166 -21.71 -0.32 -7.92
N GLY A 167 -21.45 0.70 -7.11
CA GLY A 167 -20.29 0.76 -6.22
C GLY A 167 -20.36 -0.27 -5.09
N ILE A 168 -21.52 -0.43 -4.45
CA ILE A 168 -21.66 -1.39 -3.34
C ILE A 168 -21.45 -2.83 -3.81
N PRO A 169 -22.14 -3.34 -4.85
CA PRO A 169 -21.89 -4.70 -5.34
C PRO A 169 -20.45 -4.90 -5.81
N MET A 170 -19.87 -3.90 -6.48
CA MET A 170 -18.49 -3.96 -6.94
C MET A 170 -17.51 -4.06 -5.76
N PHE A 171 -17.69 -3.24 -4.73
CA PHE A 171 -16.89 -3.28 -3.51
C PHE A 171 -17.04 -4.64 -2.80
N MET A 172 -18.26 -5.11 -2.63
CA MET A 172 -18.56 -6.40 -1.98
C MET A 172 -17.96 -7.57 -2.73
N ALA A 173 -18.00 -7.55 -4.07
CA ALA A 173 -17.39 -8.59 -4.89
C ALA A 173 -15.84 -8.57 -4.73
N GLY A 174 -15.21 -7.40 -4.78
CA GLY A 174 -13.78 -7.27 -4.52
C GLY A 174 -13.39 -7.75 -3.12
N TYR A 175 -14.17 -7.37 -2.11
CA TYR A 175 -13.99 -7.82 -0.74
C TYR A 175 -14.16 -9.35 -0.61
N ALA A 176 -15.19 -9.93 -1.23
CA ALA A 176 -15.41 -11.36 -1.21
C ALA A 176 -14.27 -12.15 -1.86
N ILE A 177 -13.69 -11.64 -2.97
CA ILE A 177 -12.50 -12.23 -3.59
C ILE A 177 -11.31 -12.17 -2.65
N THR A 178 -11.06 -11.02 -2.00
CA THR A 178 -9.95 -10.85 -1.05
C THR A 178 -10.13 -11.75 0.17
N PHE A 179 -11.27 -11.66 0.84
CA PHE A 179 -11.54 -12.40 2.07
C PHE A 179 -11.65 -13.91 1.82
N GLY A 180 -12.43 -14.30 0.82
CA GLY A 180 -12.58 -15.71 0.44
C GLY A 180 -11.27 -16.31 -0.06
N GLY A 181 -10.52 -15.56 -0.86
CA GLY A 181 -9.18 -15.95 -1.32
C GLY A 181 -8.22 -16.15 -0.16
N TYR A 182 -8.23 -15.27 0.85
CA TYR A 182 -7.41 -15.41 2.05
C TYR A 182 -7.74 -16.73 2.78
N LEU A 183 -9.02 -17.03 3.00
CA LEU A 183 -9.44 -18.26 3.67
C LEU A 183 -9.05 -19.51 2.86
N ILE A 184 -9.28 -19.49 1.54
CA ILE A 184 -8.92 -20.62 0.65
C ILE A 184 -7.40 -20.83 0.65
N MET A 185 -6.60 -19.76 0.55
CA MET A 185 -5.14 -19.90 0.53
C MET A 185 -4.61 -20.43 1.85
N GLN A 186 -5.18 -20.02 2.97
CA GLN A 186 -4.77 -20.48 4.29
C GLN A 186 -5.15 -21.96 4.53
N GLU A 187 -6.30 -22.40 4.04
CA GLU A 187 -6.78 -23.77 4.20
C GLU A 187 -6.08 -24.75 3.25
N TYR A 188 -5.97 -24.43 1.95
CA TYR A 188 -5.50 -25.35 0.92
C TYR A 188 -4.02 -25.17 0.56
N PHE A 189 -3.43 -24.03 0.85
CA PHE A 189 -2.03 -23.70 0.50
C PHE A 189 -1.29 -23.08 1.69
N PRO A 190 -1.32 -23.71 2.88
CA PRO A 190 -0.71 -23.13 4.08
C PRO A 190 0.80 -22.91 3.86
N GLY A 191 1.28 -21.72 4.22
CA GLY A 191 2.68 -21.34 4.07
C GLY A 191 3.09 -20.89 2.67
N ASN A 192 2.19 -20.92 1.68
CA ASN A 192 2.49 -20.38 0.35
C ASN A 192 2.20 -18.87 0.30
N TYR A 193 3.17 -18.08 0.71
CA TYR A 193 3.05 -16.62 0.73
C TYR A 193 2.85 -16.00 -0.66
N ALA A 194 3.40 -16.61 -1.71
CA ALA A 194 3.23 -16.09 -3.07
C ALA A 194 1.77 -16.13 -3.54
N TYR A 195 1.03 -17.19 -3.19
CA TYR A 195 -0.40 -17.28 -3.48
C TYR A 195 -1.22 -16.39 -2.55
N LEU A 196 -0.83 -16.29 -1.29
CA LEU A 196 -1.50 -15.42 -0.33
C LEU A 196 -1.37 -13.95 -0.75
N GLU A 197 -0.21 -13.53 -1.27
CA GLU A 197 0.02 -12.17 -1.74
C GLU A 197 -0.92 -11.76 -2.88
N ILE A 198 -1.32 -12.69 -3.75
CA ILE A 198 -2.23 -12.41 -4.87
C ILE A 198 -3.56 -11.83 -4.40
N VAL A 199 -4.10 -12.29 -3.25
CA VAL A 199 -5.41 -11.86 -2.75
C VAL A 199 -5.43 -10.45 -2.18
N TRP A 200 -4.30 -9.86 -1.89
CA TRP A 200 -4.18 -8.45 -1.48
C TRP A 200 -3.34 -7.60 -2.45
N LEU A 201 -2.87 -8.16 -3.55
CA LEU A 201 -2.02 -7.45 -4.50
C LEU A 201 -2.69 -6.17 -4.99
N PHE A 202 -2.06 -5.04 -4.76
CA PHE A 202 -2.60 -3.71 -5.11
C PHE A 202 -2.85 -3.53 -6.60
N GLY A 203 -2.13 -4.26 -7.46
CA GLY A 203 -2.37 -4.35 -8.90
C GLY A 203 -3.37 -5.44 -9.29
N GLY A 204 -4.10 -6.03 -8.36
CA GLY A 204 -5.13 -7.03 -8.63
C GLY A 204 -6.51 -6.42 -8.86
N ILE A 205 -7.35 -7.15 -9.61
CA ILE A 205 -8.72 -6.72 -9.94
C ILE A 205 -9.59 -6.54 -8.70
N ASN A 206 -9.41 -7.38 -7.68
CA ASN A 206 -10.15 -7.31 -6.42
C ASN A 206 -9.91 -5.99 -5.69
N VAL A 207 -8.65 -5.54 -5.59
CA VAL A 207 -8.30 -4.27 -4.96
C VAL A 207 -8.82 -3.09 -5.78
N PHE A 208 -8.72 -3.16 -7.11
CA PHE A 208 -9.36 -2.17 -7.99
C PHE A 208 -10.87 -2.08 -7.76
N MET A 209 -11.57 -3.22 -7.65
CA MET A 209 -13.02 -3.27 -7.41
C MET A 209 -13.42 -2.63 -6.07
N MET A 210 -12.56 -2.68 -5.06
CA MET A 210 -12.79 -1.98 -3.79
C MET A 210 -12.42 -0.49 -3.86
N THR A 211 -11.32 -0.15 -4.51
CA THR A 211 -10.78 1.21 -4.54
C THR A 211 -11.58 2.15 -5.43
N PHE A 212 -11.97 1.70 -6.63
CA PHE A 212 -12.66 2.52 -7.61
C PHE A 212 -13.98 3.13 -7.11
N PRO A 213 -14.94 2.35 -6.54
CA PRO A 213 -16.19 2.92 -6.03
C PRO A 213 -15.97 3.87 -4.86
N VAL A 214 -15.02 3.61 -3.97
CA VAL A 214 -14.66 4.50 -2.87
C VAL A 214 -14.15 5.83 -3.41
N PHE A 215 -13.24 5.80 -4.39
CA PHE A 215 -12.73 7.01 -5.04
C PHE A 215 -13.85 7.83 -5.69
N VAL A 216 -14.75 7.18 -6.43
CA VAL A 216 -15.90 7.86 -7.07
C VAL A 216 -16.85 8.46 -6.03
N CYS A 217 -17.11 7.76 -4.94
CA CYS A 217 -17.93 8.29 -3.83
C CYS A 217 -17.28 9.53 -3.21
N ILE A 218 -15.99 9.46 -2.88
CA ILE A 218 -15.26 10.60 -2.30
C ILE A 218 -15.24 11.80 -3.26
N GLN A 219 -15.02 11.57 -4.56
CA GLN A 219 -15.04 12.62 -5.57
C GLN A 219 -16.40 13.34 -5.66
N LYS A 220 -17.50 12.60 -5.43
CA LYS A 220 -18.86 13.16 -5.42
C LYS A 220 -19.24 13.88 -4.13
N LEU A 221 -18.54 13.59 -3.04
CA LEU A 221 -18.75 14.30 -1.77
C LEU A 221 -18.21 15.74 -1.91
N LYS A 222 -19.13 16.70 -1.88
CA LYS A 222 -18.77 18.11 -1.80
C LYS A 222 -18.43 18.45 -0.35
N ILE A 223 -17.28 17.97 0.12
CA ILE A 223 -16.81 18.26 1.47
C ILE A 223 -16.30 19.70 1.48
N PRO A 224 -16.86 20.60 2.32
CA PRO A 224 -16.33 21.95 2.44
C PRO A 224 -14.88 21.88 2.96
N SER A 225 -14.05 22.80 2.50
CA SER A 225 -12.67 22.91 2.96
C SER A 225 -12.66 23.17 4.47
N SER A 226 -12.11 22.22 5.22
CA SER A 226 -11.92 22.36 6.67
C SER A 226 -10.44 22.61 6.95
N PRO A 227 -10.09 23.70 7.67
CA PRO A 227 -8.71 23.94 8.07
C PRO A 227 -8.11 22.79 8.88
N VAL A 228 -8.95 22.12 9.70
CA VAL A 228 -8.53 20.95 10.49
C VAL A 228 -8.21 19.77 9.56
N LEU A 229 -9.11 19.46 8.63
CA LEU A 229 -8.89 18.35 7.68
C LEU A 229 -7.68 18.61 6.79
N SER A 230 -7.50 19.83 6.30
CA SER A 230 -6.34 20.23 5.52
C SER A 230 -5.04 20.07 6.31
N LYS A 231 -5.06 20.44 7.61
CA LYS A 231 -3.91 20.28 8.50
C LYS A 231 -3.60 18.81 8.77
N VAL A 232 -4.61 17.97 9.00
CA VAL A 232 -4.42 16.51 9.16
C VAL A 232 -3.87 15.94 7.85
N ALA A 233 -4.44 16.30 6.71
CA ALA A 233 -3.98 15.85 5.40
C ALA A 233 -2.50 16.19 5.13
N SER A 234 -2.04 17.37 5.53
CA SER A 234 -0.61 17.74 5.40
C SER A 234 0.33 16.93 6.29
N MET A 235 -0.18 16.23 7.31
CA MET A 235 0.58 15.39 8.21
C MET A 235 0.49 13.90 7.89
N THR A 236 -0.37 13.49 6.95
CA THR A 236 -0.63 12.05 6.65
C THR A 236 0.63 11.32 6.23
N PHE A 237 1.52 12.00 5.54
CA PHE A 237 2.80 11.42 5.12
C PHE A 237 3.69 11.11 6.33
N GLY A 238 3.88 12.06 7.24
CA GLY A 238 4.61 11.80 8.49
C GLY A 238 3.98 10.70 9.34
N ILE A 239 2.62 10.67 9.41
CA ILE A 239 1.88 9.59 10.09
C ILE A 239 2.21 8.24 9.45
N TYR A 240 2.18 8.17 8.12
CA TYR A 240 2.52 6.95 7.39
C TYR A 240 3.91 6.43 7.74
N LEU A 241 4.88 7.31 7.94
CA LEU A 241 6.25 6.93 8.19
C LEU A 241 6.49 6.34 9.59
N CYS A 242 5.80 6.86 10.59
CA CYS A 242 6.01 6.45 11.99
C CYS A 242 4.97 5.46 12.52
N HIS A 243 3.83 5.28 11.84
CA HIS A 243 2.70 4.49 12.38
C HIS A 243 3.07 3.05 12.74
N PHE A 244 3.98 2.43 12.01
CA PHE A 244 4.30 1.02 12.19
C PHE A 244 4.88 0.71 13.58
N VAL A 245 5.71 1.60 14.13
CA VAL A 245 6.19 1.48 15.51
C VAL A 245 5.02 1.54 16.50
N PHE A 246 4.07 2.43 16.25
CA PHE A 246 2.91 2.60 17.12
C PHE A 246 1.86 1.50 16.96
N VAL A 247 1.83 0.79 15.82
CA VAL A 247 1.07 -0.46 15.68
C VAL A 247 1.65 -1.52 16.61
N GLN A 248 2.98 -1.66 16.65
CA GLN A 248 3.65 -2.60 17.57
C GLN A 248 3.40 -2.22 19.03
N MET A 249 3.53 -0.94 19.39
CA MET A 249 3.19 -0.47 20.73
C MET A 249 1.74 -0.78 21.09
N GLY A 250 0.81 -0.60 20.16
CA GLY A 250 -0.60 -0.96 20.32
C GLY A 250 -0.79 -2.45 20.54
N TYR A 251 -0.07 -3.29 19.78
CA TYR A 251 -0.10 -4.73 19.96
C TYR A 251 0.32 -5.14 21.38
N ASP A 252 1.48 -4.69 21.84
CA ASP A 252 2.02 -5.03 23.15
C ASP A 252 1.10 -4.51 24.29
N LEU A 253 0.54 -3.30 24.11
CA LEU A 253 -0.38 -2.69 25.07
C LEU A 253 -1.69 -3.50 25.19
N PHE A 254 -2.32 -3.83 24.06
CA PHE A 254 -3.63 -4.49 24.08
C PHE A 254 -3.52 -5.99 24.30
N ALA A 255 -2.40 -6.63 23.99
CA ALA A 255 -2.13 -8.00 24.39
C ALA A 255 -2.13 -8.16 25.92
N SER A 256 -1.70 -7.13 26.66
CA SER A 256 -1.67 -7.13 28.12
C SER A 256 -2.96 -6.61 28.77
N LEU A 257 -3.67 -5.66 28.14
CA LEU A 257 -4.82 -4.98 28.72
C LEU A 257 -6.15 -5.67 28.43
N LEU A 258 -6.30 -6.32 27.29
CA LEU A 258 -7.58 -6.92 26.90
C LEU A 258 -7.66 -8.38 27.34
N PRO A 259 -8.80 -8.80 27.93
CA PRO A 259 -9.01 -10.18 28.32
C PRO A 259 -8.92 -11.15 27.14
N GLN A 260 -8.43 -12.36 27.41
CA GLN A 260 -8.49 -13.46 26.45
C GLN A 260 -9.95 -13.78 26.10
N GLY A 261 -10.25 -13.87 24.78
CA GLY A 261 -11.61 -14.17 24.31
C GLY A 261 -12.36 -12.99 23.68
N ILE A 262 -11.78 -11.79 23.67
CA ILE A 262 -12.34 -10.67 22.91
C ILE A 262 -12.14 -10.94 21.39
N PRO A 263 -13.15 -10.66 20.54
CA PRO A 263 -13.04 -10.82 19.09
C PRO A 263 -11.82 -10.04 18.52
N ALA A 264 -11.05 -10.69 17.66
CA ALA A 264 -9.85 -10.11 17.05
C ALA A 264 -10.12 -8.75 16.36
N ILE A 265 -11.33 -8.54 15.85
CA ILE A 265 -11.73 -7.27 15.22
C ILE A 265 -11.65 -6.09 16.21
N ILE A 266 -11.96 -6.30 17.47
CA ILE A 266 -11.90 -5.24 18.50
C ILE A 266 -10.43 -4.91 18.77
N HIS A 267 -9.56 -5.92 18.89
CA HIS A 267 -8.12 -5.70 19.01
C HIS A 267 -7.57 -4.88 17.84
N ILE A 268 -7.92 -5.27 16.62
CA ILE A 268 -7.47 -4.57 15.40
C ILE A 268 -7.93 -3.10 15.41
N ILE A 269 -9.19 -2.83 15.75
CA ILE A 269 -9.71 -1.46 15.81
C ILE A 269 -8.99 -0.65 16.88
N CYS A 270 -8.82 -1.19 18.07
CA CYS A 270 -8.12 -0.53 19.17
C CYS A 270 -6.66 -0.21 18.79
N MET A 271 -5.95 -1.16 18.21
CA MET A 271 -4.58 -0.97 17.72
C MET A 271 -4.51 0.12 16.65
N ALA A 272 -5.40 0.06 15.65
CA ALA A 272 -5.42 1.01 14.54
C ALA A 272 -5.70 2.46 15.02
N VAL A 273 -6.69 2.62 15.90
CA VAL A 273 -7.02 3.94 16.48
C VAL A 273 -5.87 4.48 17.32
N THR A 274 -5.27 3.65 18.16
CA THR A 274 -4.16 4.05 19.02
C THR A 274 -2.92 4.41 18.18
N ALA A 275 -2.57 3.57 17.20
CA ALA A 275 -1.46 3.84 16.29
C ALA A 275 -1.66 5.16 15.55
N PHE A 276 -2.88 5.42 15.04
CA PHE A 276 -3.18 6.68 14.35
C PHE A 276 -3.07 7.89 15.28
N LEU A 277 -3.66 7.82 16.47
CA LEU A 277 -3.66 8.93 17.43
C LEU A 277 -2.24 9.27 17.91
N ILE A 278 -1.44 8.26 18.28
CA ILE A 278 -0.07 8.50 18.73
C ILE A 278 0.78 9.04 17.57
N SER A 279 0.68 8.44 16.38
CA SER A 279 1.37 8.94 15.19
C SER A 279 1.03 10.40 14.89
N TYR A 280 -0.28 10.73 14.96
CA TYR A 280 -0.74 12.12 14.76
C TYR A 280 -0.15 13.07 15.79
N LEU A 281 -0.13 12.70 17.08
CA LEU A 281 0.42 13.54 18.14
C LEU A 281 1.91 13.75 17.98
N VAL A 282 2.67 12.70 17.66
CA VAL A 282 4.11 12.78 17.40
C VAL A 282 4.41 13.68 16.21
N VAL A 283 3.75 13.44 15.08
CA VAL A 283 3.92 14.24 13.85
C VAL A 283 3.50 15.68 14.06
N ARG A 284 2.43 15.94 14.82
CA ARG A 284 2.02 17.28 15.19
C ARG A 284 3.08 18.01 16.03
N GLY A 285 3.71 17.30 16.97
CA GLY A 285 4.86 17.81 17.74
C GLY A 285 6.05 18.17 16.84
N MET A 286 6.40 17.25 15.93
CA MET A 286 7.45 17.46 14.94
C MET A 286 7.15 18.63 14.00
N TYR A 287 5.90 18.77 13.59
CA TYR A 287 5.44 19.87 12.73
C TYR A 287 5.52 21.24 13.41
N ALA A 288 5.41 21.29 14.73
CA ALA A 288 5.55 22.53 15.52
C ALA A 288 7.00 23.02 15.58
N CYS A 289 7.99 22.15 15.49
CA CYS A 289 9.41 22.48 15.52
C CYS A 289 9.92 22.78 14.09
N LYS A 290 10.60 23.92 13.90
CA LYS A 290 11.12 24.33 12.57
C LYS A 290 12.13 23.32 11.97
N TRP A 291 12.92 22.65 12.82
CA TRP A 291 13.95 21.71 12.39
C TRP A 291 13.34 20.39 11.90
N THR A 292 12.33 19.89 12.63
CA THR A 292 11.70 18.60 12.33
C THR A 292 10.56 18.69 11.32
N ARG A 293 9.96 19.89 11.13
CA ARG A 293 8.90 20.11 10.13
C ARG A 293 9.31 19.68 8.73
N ARG A 294 10.58 19.86 8.35
CA ARG A 294 11.09 19.51 7.01
C ARG A 294 11.03 18.01 6.71
N PHE A 295 10.86 17.18 7.72
CA PHE A 295 10.83 15.72 7.60
C PHE A 295 9.41 15.16 7.59
N VAL A 296 8.40 15.93 7.96
CA VAL A 296 7.02 15.46 8.15
C VAL A 296 5.97 16.28 7.40
N ALA A 297 6.38 17.30 6.64
CA ALA A 297 5.52 18.21 5.89
C ALA A 297 5.68 18.08 4.37
#